data_ed009a5228824b97150b47da5747bda7
#
_entry.id   ed009a5228824b97150b47da5747bda7
#
_cell.length_a   1.000
_cell.length_b   1.000
_cell.length_c   1.000
_cell.angle_alpha   90.00
_cell.angle_beta   90.00
_cell.angle_gamma   90.00
#
_symmetry.space_group_name_H-M   'P 1'
#
loop_
_entity.id
_entity.type
_entity.pdbx_description
1 polymer ?
#
loop_
_entity_poly.entity_id
_entity_poly.type
_entity_poly.pdbx_seq_one_letter_code
_entity_poly.pdbx_strand_id
1 'polypeptide(L)'
;QTTRDLASFRKLVVKEKNTLCLGEHTLQFYTAAMVHWPEVMVTYESTERILFSADAFGKFGALEVAGEDEWASEARRYYFNIVGKYGIAVQALLAKVKELKIQMICPAHGPILTPPLEEYIRLYDIWSRYEPETSGVLIAFGSFHGNSKKAAEYVAGRLVERGFTEVVLHDL
;
A
#
# COMPACT_ATOMS: atom_id res chain seq x y z
N GLN A 1 -32.00 -4.86 11.34
CA GLN A 1 -30.66 -5.41 11.70
C GLN A 1 -30.62 -5.49 13.21
N THR A 2 -30.68 -6.70 13.75
CA THR A 2 -30.54 -6.96 15.18
C THR A 2 -29.09 -6.67 15.58
N THR A 3 -28.88 -5.62 16.37
CA THR A 3 -27.65 -5.43 17.11
C THR A 3 -27.48 -6.61 18.04
N ARG A 4 -26.66 -7.60 17.68
CA ARG A 4 -26.27 -8.67 18.60
C ARG A 4 -25.60 -8.04 19.80
N ASP A 5 -26.07 -8.39 20.99
CA ASP A 5 -25.50 -7.90 22.25
C ASP A 5 -24.05 -8.37 22.36
N LEU A 6 -23.10 -7.45 22.08
CA LEU A 6 -21.67 -7.70 22.15
C LEU A 6 -21.20 -8.08 23.56
N ALA A 7 -22.02 -7.84 24.60
CA ALA A 7 -21.71 -8.24 25.97
C ALA A 7 -21.70 -9.75 26.19
N SER A 8 -22.37 -10.52 25.31
CA SER A 8 -22.41 -11.98 25.36
C SER A 8 -21.18 -12.68 24.80
N PHE A 9 -20.31 -11.96 24.06
CA PHE A 9 -19.11 -12.55 23.46
C PHE A 9 -17.93 -12.52 24.44
N ARG A 10 -17.19 -13.63 24.50
CA ARG A 10 -15.91 -13.69 25.21
C ARG A 10 -14.90 -12.82 24.46
N LYS A 11 -14.41 -11.76 25.12
CA LYS A 11 -13.42 -10.82 24.55
C LYS A 11 -12.03 -11.24 24.96
N LEU A 12 -11.11 -11.25 24.00
CA LEU A 12 -9.67 -11.40 24.22
C LEU A 12 -8.99 -10.12 23.74
N VAL A 13 -8.42 -9.37 24.68
CA VAL A 13 -7.62 -8.19 24.35
C VAL A 13 -6.21 -8.62 24.05
N VAL A 14 -5.73 -8.30 22.86
CA VAL A 14 -4.38 -8.63 22.40
C VAL A 14 -3.51 -7.37 22.31
N LYS A 15 -2.20 -7.56 22.43
CA LYS A 15 -1.17 -6.52 22.33
C LYS A 15 -0.09 -6.95 21.35
N GLU A 16 0.86 -6.06 21.11
CA GLU A 16 2.05 -6.32 20.31
C GLU A 16 2.70 -7.65 20.68
N LYS A 17 2.96 -8.49 19.67
CA LYS A 17 3.58 -9.82 19.79
C LYS A 17 2.81 -10.84 20.63
N ASN A 18 1.58 -10.55 21.06
CA ASN A 18 0.76 -11.59 21.65
C ASN A 18 0.47 -12.69 20.64
N THR A 19 0.22 -13.90 21.13
CA THR A 19 -0.14 -15.05 20.31
C THR A 19 -1.47 -15.63 20.74
N LEU A 20 -2.20 -16.24 19.80
CA LEU A 20 -3.42 -16.97 20.04
C LEU A 20 -3.35 -18.30 19.27
N CYS A 21 -3.35 -19.40 20.00
CA CYS A 21 -3.41 -20.73 19.41
C CYS A 21 -4.88 -21.10 19.11
N LEU A 22 -5.15 -21.52 17.87
CA LEU A 22 -6.44 -21.99 17.38
C LEU A 22 -6.32 -23.43 16.88
N GLY A 23 -5.78 -24.31 17.71
CA GLY A 23 -5.49 -25.69 17.34
C GLY A 23 -4.22 -25.79 16.50
N GLU A 24 -4.33 -26.12 15.23
CA GLU A 24 -3.18 -26.27 14.33
C GLU A 24 -2.61 -24.92 13.86
N HIS A 25 -3.36 -23.83 14.02
CA HIS A 25 -2.99 -22.49 13.60
C HIS A 25 -2.61 -21.60 14.80
N THR A 26 -1.59 -20.79 14.63
CA THR A 26 -1.18 -19.80 15.64
C THR A 26 -1.14 -18.41 15.04
N LEU A 27 -1.96 -17.52 15.60
CA LEU A 27 -1.99 -16.12 15.25
C LEU A 27 -1.00 -15.32 16.10
N GLN A 28 -0.27 -14.41 15.49
CA GLN A 28 0.58 -13.41 16.14
C GLN A 28 0.10 -12.01 15.77
N PHE A 29 0.02 -11.12 16.74
CA PHE A 29 -0.56 -9.78 16.55
C PHE A 29 0.53 -8.72 16.59
N TYR A 30 0.50 -7.81 15.61
CA TYR A 30 1.45 -6.70 15.51
C TYR A 30 0.69 -5.40 15.34
N THR A 31 1.02 -4.40 16.15
CA THR A 31 0.45 -3.05 16.00
C THR A 31 0.98 -2.40 14.73
N ALA A 32 0.08 -1.84 13.95
CA ALA A 32 0.34 -1.06 12.75
C ALA A 32 -0.31 0.33 12.88
N ALA A 33 -0.17 0.93 14.07
CA ALA A 33 -0.79 2.20 14.39
C ALA A 33 -0.56 3.25 13.30
N MET A 34 -1.59 3.95 12.89
CA MET A 34 -1.62 4.95 11.81
C MET A 34 -1.40 4.38 10.39
N VAL A 35 -1.58 3.06 10.19
CA VAL A 35 -1.64 2.49 8.85
C VAL A 35 -3.07 1.97 8.53
N HIS A 36 -4.13 2.80 8.35
CA HIS A 36 -3.99 4.28 8.48
C HIS A 36 -4.76 4.82 9.71
N TRP A 37 -5.31 3.97 10.57
CA TRP A 37 -6.02 4.32 11.82
C TRP A 37 -5.13 4.07 13.05
N PRO A 38 -5.35 4.80 14.17
CA PRO A 38 -4.53 4.66 15.37
C PRO A 38 -4.50 3.24 15.96
N GLU A 39 -5.60 2.51 15.85
CA GLU A 39 -5.80 1.19 16.45
C GLU A 39 -5.47 0.02 15.53
N VAL A 40 -4.98 0.26 14.32
CA VAL A 40 -4.73 -0.81 13.35
C VAL A 40 -3.73 -1.83 13.88
N MET A 41 -4.08 -3.08 13.68
CA MET A 41 -3.23 -4.25 13.91
C MET A 41 -3.19 -5.10 12.66
N VAL A 42 -2.04 -5.71 12.40
CA VAL A 42 -1.91 -6.79 11.44
C VAL A 42 -1.77 -8.11 12.17
N THR A 43 -2.23 -9.18 11.55
CA THR A 43 -2.19 -10.52 12.14
C THR A 43 -1.37 -11.44 11.25
N TYR A 44 -0.37 -12.09 11.81
CA TYR A 44 0.40 -13.12 11.12
C TYR A 44 -0.03 -14.51 11.59
N GLU A 45 -0.50 -15.32 10.68
CA GLU A 45 -0.74 -16.74 10.90
C GLU A 45 0.56 -17.49 10.58
N SER A 46 1.15 -18.12 11.61
CA SER A 46 2.53 -18.63 11.51
C SER A 46 2.64 -20.04 10.91
N THR A 47 1.57 -20.80 10.85
CA THR A 47 1.55 -22.16 10.29
C THR A 47 1.61 -22.11 8.75
N GLU A 48 0.67 -21.40 8.14
CA GLU A 48 0.59 -21.19 6.68
C GLU A 48 1.38 -19.95 6.22
N ARG A 49 1.91 -19.16 7.17
CA ARG A 49 2.71 -17.95 6.91
C ARG A 49 1.93 -16.85 6.18
N ILE A 50 0.71 -16.63 6.61
CA ILE A 50 -0.22 -15.66 6.03
C ILE A 50 -0.18 -14.36 6.84
N LEU A 51 0.02 -13.24 6.17
CA LEU A 51 -0.12 -11.91 6.76
C LEU A 51 -1.47 -11.31 6.41
N PHE A 52 -2.36 -11.16 7.38
CA PHE A 52 -3.56 -10.33 7.27
C PHE A 52 -3.17 -8.89 7.57
N SER A 53 -3.04 -8.09 6.52
CA SER A 53 -2.35 -6.80 6.57
C SER A 53 -3.25 -5.59 6.80
N ALA A 54 -4.53 -5.79 7.11
CA ALA A 54 -5.53 -4.72 7.16
C ALA A 54 -5.49 -3.90 5.85
N ASP A 55 -5.37 -2.57 5.93
CA ASP A 55 -5.34 -1.71 4.75
C ASP A 55 -3.98 -1.68 4.04
N ALA A 56 -2.92 -2.14 4.69
CA ALA A 56 -1.61 -2.20 4.04
C ALA A 56 -1.63 -3.20 2.88
N PHE A 57 -0.94 -2.84 1.80
CA PHE A 57 -0.88 -3.61 0.54
C PHE A 57 -2.20 -3.69 -0.23
N GLY A 58 -3.22 -2.93 0.18
CA GLY A 58 -4.48 -2.83 -0.54
C GLY A 58 -4.39 -2.09 -1.87
N LYS A 59 -5.41 -2.28 -2.71
CA LYS A 59 -5.60 -1.50 -3.94
C LYS A 59 -7.07 -1.12 -4.12
N PHE A 60 -7.34 -0.09 -4.94
CA PHE A 60 -8.67 0.19 -5.41
C PHE A 60 -9.16 -0.82 -6.45
N GLY A 61 -10.47 -0.86 -6.63
CA GLY A 61 -11.16 -1.68 -7.61
C GLY A 61 -11.87 -2.90 -7.01
N ALA A 62 -13.01 -3.26 -7.60
CA ALA A 62 -13.73 -4.48 -7.27
C ALA A 62 -13.09 -5.66 -7.98
N LEU A 63 -12.92 -6.78 -7.28
CA LEU A 63 -12.24 -7.97 -7.82
C LEU A 63 -12.92 -8.55 -9.05
N GLU A 64 -14.25 -8.41 -9.14
CA GLU A 64 -15.03 -8.93 -10.28
C GLU A 64 -14.95 -8.03 -11.54
N VAL A 65 -14.51 -6.78 -11.38
CA VAL A 65 -14.47 -5.77 -12.46
C VAL A 65 -13.04 -5.40 -12.83
N ALA A 66 -12.15 -5.42 -11.87
CA ALA A 66 -10.73 -5.20 -12.13
C ALA A 66 -10.20 -6.40 -12.91
N GLY A 67 -9.92 -6.21 -14.19
CA GLY A 67 -9.16 -7.19 -14.96
C GLY A 67 -7.82 -7.52 -14.31
N GLU A 68 -6.98 -8.27 -14.97
CA GLU A 68 -5.60 -8.58 -14.54
C GLU A 68 -4.66 -7.35 -14.53
N ASP A 69 -5.24 -6.18 -14.26
CA ASP A 69 -4.52 -4.91 -14.20
C ASP A 69 -3.40 -5.00 -13.16
N GLU A 70 -2.26 -4.52 -13.54
CA GLU A 70 -1.08 -4.46 -12.68
C GLU A 70 -1.45 -3.89 -11.31
N TRP A 71 -1.28 -4.71 -10.27
CA TRP A 71 -1.54 -4.32 -8.89
C TRP A 71 -0.93 -2.95 -8.54
N ALA A 72 0.29 -2.68 -9.03
CA ALA A 72 1.08 -1.50 -8.68
C ALA A 72 0.38 -0.17 -8.98
N SER A 73 -0.32 -0.04 -10.10
CA SER A 73 -0.98 1.21 -10.49
C SER A 73 -2.07 1.62 -9.50
N GLU A 74 -3.02 0.74 -9.24
CA GLU A 74 -4.14 1.01 -8.33
C GLU A 74 -3.73 0.96 -6.86
N ALA A 75 -2.71 0.16 -6.51
CA ALA A 75 -2.14 0.15 -5.16
C ALA A 75 -1.39 1.45 -4.85
N ARG A 76 -0.66 2.03 -5.82
CA ARG A 76 -0.02 3.34 -5.69
C ARG A 76 -1.05 4.43 -5.44
N ARG A 77 -2.12 4.43 -6.23
CA ARG A 77 -3.23 5.37 -6.08
C ARG A 77 -3.90 5.21 -4.72
N TYR A 78 -4.16 3.98 -4.28
CA TYR A 78 -4.70 3.66 -2.95
C TYR A 78 -3.75 4.16 -1.86
N TYR A 79 -2.46 3.82 -1.95
CA TYR A 79 -1.45 4.20 -0.98
C TYR A 79 -1.41 5.71 -0.75
N PHE A 80 -1.22 6.51 -1.81
CA PHE A 80 -1.06 7.96 -1.68
C PHE A 80 -2.34 8.67 -1.23
N ASN A 81 -3.51 8.14 -1.54
CA ASN A 81 -4.77 8.72 -1.08
C ASN A 81 -5.12 8.37 0.38
N ILE A 82 -4.76 7.18 0.84
CA ILE A 82 -5.22 6.64 2.13
C ILE A 82 -4.10 6.60 3.16
N VAL A 83 -2.95 6.04 2.82
CA VAL A 83 -1.86 5.70 3.75
C VAL A 83 -0.69 6.68 3.68
N GLY A 84 -0.47 7.31 2.53
CA GLY A 84 0.78 7.99 2.17
C GLY A 84 1.27 9.07 3.14
N LYS A 85 0.39 9.76 3.86
CA LYS A 85 0.80 10.75 4.88
C LYS A 85 1.45 10.12 6.13
N TYR A 86 1.37 8.80 6.27
CA TYR A 86 1.87 8.07 7.43
C TYR A 86 3.13 7.23 7.11
N GLY A 87 3.98 7.69 6.22
CA GLY A 87 5.17 6.96 5.77
C GLY A 87 6.03 6.40 6.90
N ILE A 88 6.25 7.15 7.99
CA ILE A 88 7.00 6.68 9.17
C ILE A 88 6.33 5.46 9.82
N ALA A 89 5.00 5.45 9.92
CA ALA A 89 4.27 4.32 10.48
C ALA A 89 4.34 3.10 9.57
N VAL A 90 4.30 3.30 8.26
CA VAL A 90 4.50 2.22 7.27
C VAL A 90 5.90 1.64 7.38
N GLN A 91 6.94 2.47 7.50
CA GLN A 91 8.32 2.00 7.71
C GLN A 91 8.44 1.15 8.99
N ALA A 92 7.78 1.56 10.08
CA ALA A 92 7.75 0.79 11.32
C ALA A 92 7.04 -0.57 11.14
N LEU A 93 5.97 -0.63 10.34
CA LEU A 93 5.31 -1.88 10.00
C LEU A 93 6.22 -2.76 9.13
N LEU A 94 6.83 -2.22 8.08
CA LEU A 94 7.75 -2.96 7.20
C LEU A 94 8.92 -3.57 7.97
N ALA A 95 9.48 -2.85 8.95
CA ALA A 95 10.54 -3.38 9.82
C ALA A 95 10.08 -4.62 10.60
N LYS A 96 8.83 -4.65 11.07
CA LYS A 96 8.26 -5.81 11.78
C LYS A 96 8.02 -6.99 10.82
N VAL A 97 7.40 -6.74 9.66
CA VAL A 97 7.07 -7.82 8.71
C VAL A 97 8.31 -8.42 8.04
N LYS A 98 9.41 -7.68 7.94
CA LYS A 98 10.69 -8.17 7.41
C LYS A 98 11.24 -9.36 8.20
N GLU A 99 10.92 -9.45 9.49
CA GLU A 99 11.35 -10.56 10.35
C GLU A 99 10.49 -11.82 10.16
N LEU A 100 9.37 -11.70 9.44
CA LEU A 100 8.39 -12.78 9.24
C LEU A 100 8.65 -13.52 7.93
N LYS A 101 8.43 -14.84 7.95
CA LYS A 101 8.52 -15.66 6.73
C LYS A 101 7.16 -15.70 6.03
N ILE A 102 6.79 -14.61 5.37
CA ILE A 102 5.48 -14.46 4.73
C ILE A 102 5.46 -15.22 3.40
N GLN A 103 4.38 -15.98 3.16
CA GLN A 103 4.09 -16.67 1.91
C GLN A 103 2.86 -16.07 1.19
N MET A 104 2.03 -15.33 1.93
CA MET A 104 0.81 -14.75 1.40
C MET A 104 0.48 -13.47 2.17
N ILE A 105 0.01 -12.44 1.47
CA ILE A 105 -0.52 -11.23 2.09
C ILE A 105 -2.00 -11.12 1.73
N CYS A 106 -2.85 -10.99 2.75
CA CYS A 106 -4.29 -10.82 2.62
C CYS A 106 -4.68 -9.41 3.09
N PRO A 107 -4.73 -8.43 2.20
CA PRO A 107 -5.20 -7.09 2.54
C PRO A 107 -6.72 -7.07 2.69
N ALA A 108 -7.24 -6.05 3.40
CA ALA A 108 -8.67 -5.83 3.54
C ALA A 108 -9.33 -5.34 2.24
N HIS A 109 -8.54 -4.78 1.31
CA HIS A 109 -8.98 -4.26 0.02
C HIS A 109 -8.07 -4.77 -1.10
N GLY A 110 -8.68 -5.30 -2.17
CA GLY A 110 -7.94 -5.84 -3.32
C GLY A 110 -7.70 -7.35 -3.25
N PRO A 111 -6.84 -7.89 -4.12
CA PRO A 111 -6.59 -9.31 -4.22
C PRO A 111 -5.69 -9.83 -3.12
N ILE A 112 -5.72 -11.13 -2.91
CA ILE A 112 -4.70 -11.85 -2.16
C ILE A 112 -3.39 -11.80 -2.96
N LEU A 113 -2.29 -11.43 -2.29
CA LEU A 113 -0.98 -11.35 -2.90
C LEU A 113 -0.20 -12.63 -2.59
N THR A 114 0.30 -13.25 -3.64
CA THR A 114 1.11 -14.49 -3.59
C THR A 114 2.51 -14.22 -4.11
N PRO A 115 3.48 -15.11 -3.84
CA PRO A 115 4.86 -14.93 -4.31
C PRO A 115 4.98 -14.72 -5.83
N PRO A 116 5.93 -13.90 -6.26
CA PRO A 116 6.97 -13.25 -5.45
C PRO A 116 6.46 -11.98 -4.72
N LEU A 117 6.67 -11.89 -3.40
CA LEU A 117 6.17 -10.79 -2.57
C LEU A 117 7.12 -9.58 -2.50
N GLU A 118 8.34 -9.73 -2.97
CA GLU A 118 9.42 -8.76 -2.84
C GLU A 118 9.06 -7.42 -3.50
N GLU A 119 8.37 -7.46 -4.64
CA GLU A 119 8.01 -6.25 -5.37
C GLU A 119 6.94 -5.44 -4.63
N TYR A 120 5.96 -6.10 -4.03
CA TYR A 120 4.93 -5.42 -3.22
C TYR A 120 5.55 -4.71 -2.01
N ILE A 121 6.49 -5.39 -1.33
CA ILE A 121 7.20 -4.85 -0.17
C ILE A 121 8.13 -3.71 -0.59
N ARG A 122 8.85 -3.86 -1.71
CA ARG A 122 9.75 -2.84 -2.26
C ARG A 122 9.01 -1.55 -2.60
N LEU A 123 7.85 -1.65 -3.25
CA LEU A 123 7.05 -0.48 -3.60
C LEU A 123 6.55 0.26 -2.36
N TYR A 124 6.04 -0.48 -1.37
CA TYR A 124 5.63 0.12 -0.10
C TYR A 124 6.81 0.79 0.64
N ASP A 125 8.01 0.22 0.56
CA ASP A 125 9.22 0.81 1.14
C ASP A 125 9.59 2.14 0.45
N ILE A 126 9.61 2.18 -0.89
CA ILE A 126 9.88 3.38 -1.69
C ILE A 126 8.83 4.46 -1.41
N TRP A 127 7.54 4.11 -1.49
CA TRP A 127 6.46 5.07 -1.30
C TRP A 127 6.46 5.68 0.10
N SER A 128 6.75 4.88 1.12
CA SER A 128 6.77 5.34 2.51
C SER A 128 7.99 6.18 2.87
N ARG A 129 9.05 6.11 2.09
CA ARG A 129 10.20 7.01 2.17
C ARG A 129 10.07 8.25 1.27
N TYR A 130 8.96 8.34 0.53
CA TYR A 130 8.73 9.41 -0.46
C TYR A 130 9.82 9.46 -1.54
N GLU A 131 10.37 8.31 -1.88
CA GLU A 131 11.35 8.16 -2.94
C GLU A 131 10.64 7.93 -4.28
N PRO A 132 11.17 8.44 -5.40
CA PRO A 132 10.63 8.17 -6.72
C PRO A 132 10.90 6.71 -7.14
N GLU A 133 9.96 6.09 -7.83
CA GLU A 133 10.14 4.75 -8.38
C GLU A 133 11.09 4.73 -9.57
N THR A 134 11.11 5.82 -10.33
CA THR A 134 11.95 5.99 -11.52
C THR A 134 12.58 7.39 -11.54
N SER A 135 13.64 7.54 -12.29
CA SER A 135 14.31 8.83 -12.52
C SER A 135 13.65 9.52 -13.70
N GLY A 136 12.75 10.45 -13.44
CA GLY A 136 12.06 11.18 -14.49
C GLY A 136 11.71 12.61 -14.11
N VAL A 137 11.14 13.37 -15.05
CA VAL A 137 10.62 14.71 -14.86
C VAL A 137 9.13 14.72 -15.19
N LEU A 138 8.30 15.06 -14.23
CA LEU A 138 6.88 15.33 -14.43
C LEU A 138 6.67 16.83 -14.60
N ILE A 139 6.06 17.24 -15.71
CA ILE A 139 5.62 18.61 -15.94
C ILE A 139 4.09 18.63 -15.86
N ALA A 140 3.57 19.04 -14.72
CA ALA A 140 2.13 19.25 -14.54
C ALA A 140 1.76 20.67 -14.95
N PHE A 141 0.71 20.85 -15.72
CA PHE A 141 0.25 22.16 -16.18
C PHE A 141 -1.27 22.20 -16.29
N GLY A 142 -1.86 23.40 -16.20
CA GLY A 142 -3.24 23.68 -16.56
C GLY A 142 -3.29 24.73 -17.66
N SER A 143 -4.11 24.56 -18.70
CA SER A 143 -4.11 25.49 -19.83
C SER A 143 -5.49 25.71 -20.44
N PHE A 144 -6.11 26.87 -20.20
CA PHE A 144 -7.37 27.26 -20.81
C PHE A 144 -7.25 27.69 -22.29
N HIS A 145 -6.14 28.36 -22.64
CA HIS A 145 -5.91 28.93 -23.97
C HIS A 145 -4.73 28.31 -24.72
N GLY A 146 -4.18 27.21 -24.23
CA GLY A 146 -3.08 26.50 -24.85
C GLY A 146 -1.69 27.09 -24.62
N ASN A 147 -1.54 28.24 -23.98
CA ASN A 147 -0.23 28.88 -23.79
C ASN A 147 0.63 28.13 -22.80
N SER A 148 0.08 27.74 -21.65
CA SER A 148 0.80 26.91 -20.65
C SER A 148 1.18 25.54 -21.22
N LYS A 149 0.31 24.93 -22.03
CA LYS A 149 0.60 23.69 -22.74
C LYS A 149 1.81 23.83 -23.65
N LYS A 150 1.84 24.88 -24.52
CA LYS A 150 2.98 25.15 -25.41
C LYS A 150 4.29 25.35 -24.61
N ALA A 151 4.21 26.07 -23.48
CA ALA A 151 5.38 26.27 -22.62
C ALA A 151 5.85 24.94 -22.01
N ALA A 152 4.94 24.09 -21.53
CA ALA A 152 5.25 22.77 -20.98
C ALA A 152 5.88 21.86 -22.05
N GLU A 153 5.31 21.82 -23.26
CA GLU A 153 5.86 21.09 -24.41
C GLU A 153 7.27 21.58 -24.80
N TYR A 154 7.49 22.89 -24.80
CA TYR A 154 8.81 23.45 -25.06
C TYR A 154 9.83 23.02 -24.00
N VAL A 155 9.47 23.13 -22.72
CA VAL A 155 10.35 22.70 -21.60
C VAL A 155 10.66 21.21 -21.70
N ALA A 156 9.65 20.38 -21.99
CA ALA A 156 9.83 18.93 -22.18
C ALA A 156 10.83 18.64 -23.30
N GLY A 157 10.69 19.30 -24.46
CA GLY A 157 11.64 19.14 -25.56
C GLY A 157 13.07 19.52 -25.16
N ARG A 158 13.25 20.62 -24.43
CA ARG A 158 14.57 21.05 -23.95
C ARG A 158 15.17 20.09 -22.92
N LEU A 159 14.36 19.41 -22.12
CA LEU A 159 14.84 18.38 -21.19
C LEU A 159 15.31 17.13 -21.94
N VAL A 160 14.53 16.68 -22.93
CA VAL A 160 14.92 15.53 -23.79
C VAL A 160 16.22 15.82 -24.52
N GLU A 161 16.40 17.03 -25.09
CA GLU A 161 17.66 17.44 -25.74
C GLU A 161 18.87 17.43 -24.79
N ARG A 162 18.63 17.57 -23.47
CA ARG A 162 19.65 17.52 -22.43
C ARG A 162 19.89 16.12 -21.88
N GLY A 163 19.25 15.10 -22.44
CA GLY A 163 19.47 13.69 -22.10
C GLY A 163 18.53 13.12 -21.03
N PHE A 164 17.47 13.82 -20.65
CA PHE A 164 16.43 13.23 -19.81
C PHE A 164 15.59 12.28 -20.65
N THR A 165 15.54 11.00 -20.27
CA THR A 165 14.86 9.95 -21.03
C THR A 165 13.39 9.79 -20.66
N GLU A 166 13.01 10.15 -19.44
CA GLU A 166 11.65 10.08 -18.93
C GLU A 166 11.12 11.46 -18.62
N VAL A 167 10.39 12.05 -19.58
CA VAL A 167 9.71 13.35 -19.40
C VAL A 167 8.24 13.16 -19.68
N VAL A 168 7.42 13.35 -18.67
CA VAL A 168 5.96 13.17 -18.72
C VAL A 168 5.26 14.52 -18.61
N LEU A 169 4.33 14.78 -19.53
CA LEU A 169 3.42 15.93 -19.50
C LEU A 169 2.09 15.51 -18.90
N HIS A 170 1.57 16.27 -17.95
CA HIS A 170 0.26 16.00 -17.35
C HIS A 170 -0.58 17.28 -17.29
N ASP A 171 -1.71 17.26 -17.96
CA ASP A 171 -2.73 18.33 -17.95
C ASP A 171 -3.66 18.12 -16.74
N LEU A 172 -3.83 19.15 -15.88
CA LEU A 172 -4.53 19.07 -14.59
C LEU A 172 -6.03 19.32 -14.73
#